data_a6d6ae372470a4297369c7bf88b217c7
#
_entry.id   a6d6ae372470a4297369c7bf88b217c7
#
_cell.length_a   1.000
_cell.length_b   1.000
_cell.length_c   1.000
_cell.angle_alpha   90.00
_cell.angle_beta   90.00
_cell.angle_gamma   90.00
#
_symmetry.space_group_name_H-M   'P 1'
#
loop_
_entity.id
_entity.type
_entity.pdbx_description
1 polymer ?
#
loop_
_entity_poly.entity_id
_entity_poly.type
_entity_poly.pdbx_seq_one_letter_code
_entity_poly.pdbx_strand_id
1 'polypeptide(L)'
;DGVDFVTLHCGITRKTIEQIKKHKRKMNIVSRGGSLVFAWMCMTGEENPFYEHFDEILDICEEYDVTISLGDACRPGCLADATDVCQIEELVRLGELTKRAWHIMYRSWSKVLDMYHLTRSQPI
;
A
#
# COMPACT_ATOMS: atom_id res chain seq x y z
N ASP A 1 17.99 8.68 -11.03
CA ASP A 1 18.26 7.85 -12.20
C ASP A 1 17.19 7.96 -13.31
N GLY A 2 16.23 8.87 -13.20
CA GLY A 2 15.30 9.16 -14.27
C GLY A 2 14.10 8.25 -14.37
N VAL A 3 13.68 7.61 -13.29
CA VAL A 3 12.44 6.84 -13.30
C VAL A 3 11.22 7.77 -13.36
N ASP A 4 10.19 7.35 -14.06
CA ASP A 4 8.96 8.14 -14.20
C ASP A 4 7.97 7.86 -13.09
N PHE A 5 7.94 6.62 -12.59
CA PHE A 5 7.07 6.26 -11.48
C PHE A 5 7.71 5.13 -10.67
N VAL A 6 7.25 4.99 -9.42
CA VAL A 6 7.64 3.89 -8.53
C VAL A 6 6.39 3.30 -7.90
N THR A 7 6.40 1.99 -7.72
CA THR A 7 5.33 1.30 -7.01
C THR A 7 5.82 0.91 -5.62
N LEU A 8 5.12 1.38 -4.59
CA LEU A 8 5.51 1.14 -3.21
C LEU A 8 4.33 0.58 -2.42
N HIS A 9 4.60 -0.40 -1.58
CA HIS A 9 3.61 -0.98 -0.68
C HIS A 9 3.62 -0.23 0.66
N CYS A 10 2.97 0.92 0.69
CA CYS A 10 2.96 1.80 1.85
C CYS A 10 1.80 1.52 2.81
N GLY A 11 0.80 0.77 2.38
CA GLY A 11 -0.43 0.57 3.14
C GLY A 11 -0.39 -0.54 4.17
N ILE A 12 0.65 -1.39 4.20
CA ILE A 12 0.81 -2.40 5.22
C ILE A 12 1.35 -1.76 6.49
N THR A 13 0.63 -1.94 7.60
CA THR A 13 1.02 -1.41 8.90
C THR A 13 1.05 -2.54 9.92
N ARG A 14 1.48 -2.25 11.14
CA ARG A 14 1.43 -3.21 12.24
C ARG A 14 0.01 -3.71 12.49
N LYS A 15 -0.98 -2.84 12.31
CA LYS A 15 -2.40 -3.23 12.42
C LYS A 15 -2.78 -4.26 11.36
N THR A 16 -2.28 -4.11 10.15
CA THR A 16 -2.50 -5.07 9.07
C THR A 16 -1.95 -6.44 9.45
N ILE A 17 -0.75 -6.48 10.04
CA ILE A 17 -0.13 -7.72 10.50
C ILE A 17 -0.99 -8.39 11.55
N GLU A 18 -1.48 -7.64 12.52
CA GLU A 18 -2.37 -8.18 13.57
C GLU A 18 -3.65 -8.77 12.97
N GLN A 19 -4.23 -8.09 12.00
CA GLN A 19 -5.43 -8.58 11.33
C GLN A 19 -5.16 -9.86 10.54
N ILE A 20 -4.03 -9.94 9.85
CA ILE A 20 -3.66 -11.15 9.13
C ILE A 20 -3.47 -12.33 10.07
N LYS A 21 -2.88 -12.10 11.24
CA LYS A 21 -2.71 -13.15 12.25
C LYS A 21 -4.03 -13.62 12.85
N LYS A 22 -4.99 -12.72 13.03
CA LYS A 22 -6.32 -13.04 13.56
C LYS A 22 -7.22 -13.69 12.53
N HIS A 23 -7.17 -13.23 11.30
CA HIS A 23 -8.08 -13.64 10.22
C HIS A 23 -7.26 -14.29 9.11
N LYS A 24 -7.09 -15.59 9.20
CA LYS A 24 -6.29 -16.33 8.21
C LYS A 24 -6.94 -16.25 6.84
N ARG A 25 -6.17 -15.85 5.88
CA ARG A 25 -6.57 -15.87 4.47
C ARG A 25 -6.22 -17.20 3.85
N LYS A 26 -6.97 -17.61 2.84
CA LYS A 26 -6.69 -18.86 2.13
C LYS A 26 -5.43 -18.77 1.30
N MET A 27 -5.23 -17.66 0.60
CA MET A 27 -4.10 -17.46 -0.28
C MET A 27 -3.02 -16.53 0.32
N ASN A 28 -3.19 -16.13 1.56
CA ASN A 28 -2.26 -15.21 2.24
C ASN A 28 -2.02 -13.93 1.43
N ILE A 29 -0.79 -13.45 1.38
CA ILE A 29 -0.42 -12.26 0.61
C ILE A 29 0.12 -12.72 -0.73
N VAL A 30 -0.59 -12.37 -1.80
CA VAL A 30 -0.22 -12.79 -3.17
C VAL A 30 0.76 -11.81 -3.83
N SER A 31 0.87 -10.60 -3.31
CA SER A 31 1.81 -9.62 -3.83
C SER A 31 3.23 -9.98 -3.39
N ARG A 32 4.15 -10.05 -4.34
CA ARG A 32 5.55 -10.34 -4.04
C ARG A 32 6.18 -9.27 -3.16
N GLY A 33 6.08 -8.00 -3.54
CA GLY A 33 6.62 -6.91 -2.75
C GLY A 33 5.94 -6.77 -1.41
N GLY A 34 4.63 -6.93 -1.37
CA GLY A 34 3.86 -6.89 -0.12
C GLY A 34 4.25 -7.99 0.85
N SER A 35 4.47 -9.21 0.36
CA SER A 35 4.88 -10.32 1.22
C SER A 35 6.30 -10.13 1.78
N LEU A 36 7.19 -9.53 1.00
CA LEU A 36 8.54 -9.22 1.48
C LEU A 36 8.52 -8.18 2.59
N VAL A 37 7.74 -7.11 2.43
CA VAL A 37 7.57 -6.09 3.47
C VAL A 37 6.95 -6.70 4.72
N PHE A 38 5.93 -7.53 4.55
CA PHE A 38 5.29 -8.22 5.66
C PHE A 38 6.29 -9.09 6.44
N ALA A 39 7.09 -9.89 5.72
CA ALA A 39 8.10 -10.74 6.33
C ALA A 39 9.14 -9.92 7.09
N TRP A 40 9.60 -8.84 6.50
CA TRP A 40 10.57 -7.96 7.15
C TRP A 40 10.01 -7.37 8.46
N MET A 41 8.76 -6.90 8.42
CA MET A 41 8.11 -6.37 9.62
C MET A 41 7.94 -7.42 10.72
N CYS A 42 7.61 -8.65 10.34
CA CYS A 42 7.50 -9.76 11.30
C CYS A 42 8.85 -10.12 11.91
N MET A 43 9.91 -10.09 11.13
CA MET A 43 11.25 -10.44 11.60
C MET A 43 11.85 -9.36 12.49
N THR A 44 11.66 -8.11 12.17
CA THR A 44 12.27 -6.99 12.90
C THR A 44 11.38 -6.45 14.02
N GLY A 45 10.09 -6.68 13.94
CA GLY A 45 9.11 -6.10 14.86
C GLY A 45 8.88 -4.61 14.65
N GLU A 46 9.42 -4.04 13.58
CA GLU A 46 9.32 -2.62 13.30
C GLU A 46 8.17 -2.32 12.34
N GLU A 47 7.79 -1.04 12.26
CA GLU A 47 6.77 -0.58 11.34
C GLU A 47 7.30 -0.57 9.92
N ASN A 48 6.38 -0.62 8.94
CA ASN A 48 6.72 -0.52 7.52
C ASN A 48 7.43 0.81 7.25
N PRO A 49 8.69 0.80 6.79
CA PRO A 49 9.42 2.04 6.58
C PRO A 49 8.81 2.92 5.49
N PHE A 50 8.13 2.34 4.49
CA PHE A 50 7.46 3.12 3.46
C PHE A 50 6.25 3.86 4.01
N TYR A 51 5.61 3.32 5.02
CA TYR A 51 4.52 4.00 5.71
C TYR A 51 5.06 5.05 6.69
N GLU A 52 6.05 4.67 7.49
CA GLU A 52 6.62 5.53 8.52
C GLU A 52 7.29 6.78 7.94
N HIS A 53 8.01 6.61 6.84
CA HIS A 53 8.75 7.69 6.16
C HIS A 53 8.06 8.18 4.90
N PHE A 54 6.75 8.07 4.84
CA PHE A 54 6.00 8.40 3.63
C PHE A 54 6.17 9.87 3.22
N ASP A 55 6.21 10.78 4.18
CA ASP A 55 6.38 12.21 3.89
C ASP A 55 7.73 12.50 3.25
N GLU A 56 8.79 11.84 3.71
CA GLU A 56 10.12 11.97 3.11
C GLU A 56 10.14 11.44 1.67
N ILE A 57 9.43 10.34 1.44
CA ILE A 57 9.28 9.77 0.09
C ILE A 57 8.53 10.74 -0.82
N LEU A 58 7.49 11.39 -0.31
CA LEU A 58 6.73 12.39 -1.07
C LEU A 58 7.61 13.59 -1.45
N ASP A 59 8.45 14.05 -0.54
CA ASP A 59 9.37 15.16 -0.82
C ASP A 59 10.34 14.81 -1.94
N ILE A 60 10.89 13.60 -1.92
CA ILE A 60 11.79 13.13 -2.97
C ILE A 60 11.05 13.03 -4.32
N CYS A 61 9.84 12.47 -4.30
CA CYS A 61 9.05 12.32 -5.51
C CYS A 61 8.64 13.67 -6.10
N GLU A 62 8.36 14.65 -5.28
CA GLU A 62 8.07 16.00 -5.73
C GLU A 62 9.29 16.64 -6.38
N GLU A 63 10.46 16.50 -5.73
CA GLU A 63 11.71 17.08 -6.24
C GLU A 63 12.10 16.54 -7.62
N TYR A 64 11.96 15.23 -7.81
CA TYR A 64 12.37 14.55 -9.03
C TYR A 64 11.23 14.26 -10.00
N ASP A 65 10.04 14.78 -9.72
CA ASP A 65 8.88 14.63 -10.59
C ASP A 65 8.50 13.17 -10.84
N VAL A 66 8.51 12.37 -9.78
CA VAL A 66 8.22 10.94 -9.85
C VAL A 66 6.77 10.67 -9.41
N THR A 67 6.05 9.87 -10.18
CA THR A 67 4.71 9.44 -9.82
C THR A 67 4.77 8.29 -8.82
N ILE A 68 3.93 8.32 -7.79
CA ILE A 68 3.81 7.21 -6.86
C ILE A 68 2.63 6.35 -7.24
N SER A 69 2.88 5.06 -7.43
CA SER A 69 1.86 4.04 -7.55
C SER A 69 1.75 3.34 -6.19
N LEU A 70 0.61 3.53 -5.51
CA LEU A 70 0.38 2.90 -4.23
C LEU A 70 -0.08 1.46 -4.45
N GLY A 71 0.82 0.52 -4.23
CA GLY A 71 0.55 -0.89 -4.41
C GLY A 71 -0.26 -1.46 -3.26
N ASP A 72 -1.21 -2.31 -3.58
CA ASP A 72 -2.01 -3.01 -2.58
C ASP A 72 -1.43 -4.40 -2.34
N ALA A 73 -0.91 -4.61 -1.15
CA ALA A 73 -0.33 -5.88 -0.76
C ALA A 73 -1.39 -6.92 -0.38
N CYS A 74 -2.53 -6.45 0.13
CA CYS A 74 -3.59 -7.31 0.64
C CYS A 74 -4.68 -7.61 -0.38
N ARG A 75 -4.40 -7.44 -1.68
CA ARG A 75 -5.34 -7.85 -2.72
C ARG A 75 -5.62 -9.35 -2.61
N PRO A 76 -6.86 -9.77 -2.88
CA PRO A 76 -7.21 -11.19 -2.73
C PRO A 76 -6.65 -12.04 -3.87
N GLY A 77 -6.22 -13.26 -3.52
CA GLY A 77 -5.82 -14.25 -4.51
C GLY A 77 -6.95 -15.21 -4.88
N CYS A 78 -8.05 -15.17 -4.14
CA CYS A 78 -9.23 -15.98 -4.41
C CYS A 78 -10.48 -15.28 -3.89
N LEU A 79 -11.65 -15.76 -4.30
CA LEU A 79 -12.92 -15.13 -3.92
C LEU A 79 -13.14 -15.14 -2.41
N ALA A 80 -12.68 -16.18 -1.72
CA ALA A 80 -12.85 -16.28 -0.28
C ALA A 80 -12.15 -15.18 0.50
N ASP A 81 -11.06 -14.65 -0.06
CA ASP A 81 -10.27 -13.58 0.58
C ASP A 81 -10.70 -12.19 0.11
N ALA A 82 -11.63 -12.10 -0.83
CA ALA A 82 -12.05 -10.81 -1.40
C ALA A 82 -12.77 -9.96 -0.34
N THR A 83 -12.37 -8.71 -0.24
CA THR A 83 -12.97 -7.71 0.67
C THR A 83 -12.92 -8.17 2.13
N ASP A 84 -11.85 -8.85 2.51
CA ASP A 84 -11.65 -9.25 3.89
C ASP A 84 -11.13 -8.09 4.74
N VAL A 85 -10.95 -8.34 6.04
CA VAL A 85 -10.51 -7.31 6.98
C VAL A 85 -9.14 -6.74 6.58
N CYS A 86 -8.25 -7.59 6.07
CA CYS A 86 -6.90 -7.16 5.68
C CYS A 86 -6.95 -6.20 4.51
N GLN A 87 -7.75 -6.49 3.51
CA GLN A 87 -7.90 -5.63 2.34
C GLN A 87 -8.52 -4.29 2.72
N ILE A 88 -9.54 -4.31 3.58
CA ILE A 88 -10.22 -3.09 4.02
C ILE A 88 -9.29 -2.23 4.87
N GLU A 89 -8.51 -2.82 5.78
CA GLU A 89 -7.54 -2.09 6.59
C GLU A 89 -6.51 -1.41 5.71
N GLU A 90 -5.99 -2.11 4.73
CA GLU A 90 -5.03 -1.53 3.79
C GLU A 90 -5.67 -0.41 2.97
N LEU A 91 -6.90 -0.58 2.53
CA LEU A 91 -7.62 0.47 1.80
C LEU A 91 -7.72 1.77 2.60
N VAL A 92 -8.06 1.66 3.88
CA VAL A 92 -8.17 2.84 4.75
C VAL A 92 -6.82 3.56 4.84
N ARG A 93 -5.73 2.80 5.00
CA ARG A 93 -4.39 3.38 5.04
C ARG A 93 -4.01 4.02 3.71
N LEU A 94 -4.29 3.36 2.60
CA LEU A 94 -4.02 3.91 1.27
C LEU A 94 -4.81 5.19 1.04
N GLY A 95 -6.04 5.27 1.49
CA GLY A 95 -6.85 6.48 1.41
C GLY A 95 -6.24 7.64 2.19
N GLU A 96 -5.75 7.40 3.40
CA GLU A 96 -5.04 8.40 4.17
C GLU A 96 -3.77 8.88 3.48
N LEU A 97 -2.99 7.94 2.95
CA LEU A 97 -1.75 8.26 2.25
C LEU A 97 -2.01 9.05 0.97
N THR A 98 -3.08 8.72 0.25
CA THR A 98 -3.49 9.46 -0.94
C THR A 98 -3.82 10.91 -0.61
N LYS A 99 -4.54 11.14 0.46
CA LYS A 99 -4.86 12.51 0.92
C LYS A 99 -3.60 13.28 1.30
N ARG A 100 -2.67 12.63 1.99
CA ARG A 100 -1.39 13.26 2.35
C ARG A 100 -0.58 13.59 1.11
N ALA A 101 -0.54 12.69 0.13
CA ALA A 101 0.17 12.92 -1.11
C ALA A 101 -0.44 14.09 -1.88
N TRP A 102 -1.76 14.15 -1.99
CA TRP A 102 -2.43 15.28 -2.65
C TRP A 102 -2.14 16.60 -1.95
N HIS A 103 -2.09 16.60 -0.64
CA HIS A 103 -1.81 17.81 0.12
C HIS A 103 -0.40 18.36 -0.13
N ILE A 104 0.58 17.47 -0.18
CA ILE A 104 1.99 17.85 -0.41
C ILE A 104 2.24 18.13 -1.89
N MET A 105 1.71 17.31 -2.78
CA MET A 105 1.96 17.36 -4.22
C MET A 105 0.88 18.13 -4.99
N TYR A 106 0.07 18.88 -4.28
CA TYR A 106 -1.10 19.57 -4.84
C TYR A 106 -0.77 20.43 -6.06
N ARG A 107 0.38 21.08 -6.06
CA ARG A 107 0.79 21.98 -7.15
C ARG A 107 1.40 21.24 -8.34
N SER A 108 1.68 19.97 -8.20
CA SER A 108 2.39 19.19 -9.23
C SER A 108 1.49 18.26 -10.01
N TRP A 109 0.19 18.44 -9.92
CA TRP A 109 -0.80 17.50 -10.44
C TRP A 109 -0.68 16.14 -9.76
N SER A 110 -1.76 15.59 -9.34
CA SER A 110 -1.80 14.32 -8.64
C SER A 110 -1.01 13.25 -9.39
N LYS A 111 0.14 12.91 -8.88
CA LYS A 111 0.98 11.84 -9.42
C LYS A 111 0.86 10.58 -8.58
N VAL A 112 -0.26 10.47 -7.90
CA VAL A 112 -0.56 9.28 -7.11
C VAL A 112 -1.53 8.44 -7.91
N LEU A 113 -1.11 7.24 -8.21
CA LEU A 113 -1.95 6.23 -8.84
C LEU A 113 -2.29 5.20 -7.77
N ASP A 114 -3.56 5.11 -7.45
CA ASP A 114 -4.05 4.12 -6.51
C ASP A 114 -4.51 2.89 -7.30
N MET A 115 -3.84 1.78 -7.08
CA MET A 115 -4.14 0.53 -7.77
C MET A 115 -5.26 -0.27 -7.12
N TYR A 116 -5.77 0.21 -6.00
CA TYR A 116 -6.78 -0.53 -5.24
C TYR A 116 -8.01 -0.87 -6.08
N HIS A 117 -8.48 0.07 -6.87
CA HIS A 117 -9.70 -0.14 -7.67
C HIS A 117 -9.59 -1.32 -8.64
N LEU A 118 -8.38 -1.69 -9.00
CA LEU A 118 -8.16 -2.80 -9.92
C LEU A 118 -8.35 -4.16 -9.27
N THR A 119 -8.28 -4.21 -7.95
CA THR A 119 -8.39 -5.45 -7.20
C THR A 119 -9.80 -5.68 -6.65
N ARG A 120 -10.59 -4.62 -6.60
CA ARG A 120 -11.98 -4.75 -6.17
C ARG A 120 -12.73 -5.63 -7.15
N SER A 121 -13.40 -6.59 -6.64
CA SER A 121 -14.32 -7.30 -7.51
C SER A 121 -15.34 -6.31 -8.03
N GLN A 122 -15.52 -6.34 -9.30
CA GLN A 122 -16.52 -5.50 -9.92
C GLN A 122 -17.88 -5.84 -9.37
N PRO A 123 -18.77 -4.88 -9.30
CA PRO A 123 -20.16 -5.18 -9.00
C PRO A 123 -20.59 -6.25 -9.99
N ILE A 124 -21.04 -7.23 -9.50
CA ILE A 124 -21.36 -8.38 -10.30
C ILE A 124 -22.80 -8.32 -10.72
#